data_776d3963eed83d3cd7112bc92b8057f6
#
_entry.id   776d3963eed83d3cd7112bc92b8057f6
#
_cell.length_a   1.000
_cell.length_b   1.000
_cell.length_c   1.000
_cell.angle_alpha   90.00
_cell.angle_beta   90.00
_cell.angle_gamma   90.00
#
_symmetry.space_group_name_H-M   'P 1'
#
loop_
_entity.id
_entity.type
_entity.pdbx_description
1 polymer ?
#
loop_
_entity_poly.entity_id
_entity_poly.type
_entity_poly.pdbx_seq_one_letter_code
_entity_poly.pdbx_strand_id
1 'polypeptide(L)' 'MDNLTKKDQRDRSKINMSEDFEVKYWTKALGISREELQKAVDKVGNSAAAVRKELAA' A
#
# COMPACT_ATOMS: atom_id res chain seq x y z
N MET A 1 -12.43 19.47 11.16
CA MET A 1 -12.37 19.17 10.59
C MET A 1 -11.98 18.47 10.04
N ASP A 2 -11.68 18.08 10.13
CA ASP A 2 -11.41 17.34 9.61
C ASP A 2 -11.15 17.09 8.47
N ASN A 3 -11.17 17.43 7.89
CA ASN A 3 -11.11 17.28 6.60
C ASN A 3 -9.80 17.02 6.08
N LEU A 4 -8.83 17.61 6.50
CA LEU A 4 -7.56 17.41 6.04
C LEU A 4 -7.08 16.08 6.27
N THR A 5 -7.36 15.51 7.32
CA THR A 5 -6.92 14.19 7.60
C THR A 5 -7.54 13.21 6.75
N LYS A 6 -8.72 13.44 6.32
CA LYS A 6 -9.39 12.51 5.51
C LYS A 6 -8.71 12.29 4.25
N LYS A 7 -8.12 13.27 3.68
CA LYS A 7 -7.46 13.09 2.46
C LYS A 7 -6.38 12.11 2.57
N ASP A 8 -5.62 12.19 3.61
CA ASP A 8 -4.53 11.27 3.78
C ASP A 8 -5.01 9.88 3.91
N GLN A 9 -6.10 9.69 4.59
CA GLN A 9 -6.58 8.37 4.77
C GLN A 9 -7.04 7.75 3.51
N ARG A 10 -7.67 8.52 2.66
CA ARG A 10 -8.16 7.96 1.46
C ARG A 10 -7.01 7.47 0.63
N ASP A 11 -5.88 8.15 0.67
CA ASP A 11 -4.74 7.73 -0.10
C ASP A 11 -4.12 6.47 0.42
N ARG A 12 -4.28 6.19 1.68
CA ARG A 12 -3.67 5.02 2.27
C ARG A 12 -4.48 3.76 2.13
N SER A 13 -5.64 3.84 1.55
CA SER A 13 -6.45 2.64 1.39
C SER A 13 -6.05 1.87 0.12
N LYS A 14 -5.37 2.52 -0.82
CA LYS A 14 -4.95 1.86 -2.04
C LYS A 14 -3.49 2.10 -2.30
N ILE A 15 -2.86 1.13 -2.93
CA ILE A 15 -1.45 1.19 -3.21
C ILE A 15 -1.25 1.52 -4.67
N ASN A 16 -0.62 2.66 -4.95
CA ASN A 16 -0.40 3.08 -6.32
C ASN A 16 1.02 2.73 -6.76
N MET A 17 1.17 1.63 -7.45
CA MET A 17 2.48 1.18 -7.88
C MET A 17 3.10 2.05 -8.98
N SER A 18 2.33 2.95 -9.53
CA SER A 18 2.86 3.84 -10.55
C SER A 18 3.61 5.02 -9.96
N GLU A 19 3.39 5.28 -8.66
CA GLU A 19 4.03 6.41 -8.02
C GLU A 19 5.20 5.93 -7.18
N ASP A 20 6.38 6.41 -7.49
CA ASP A 20 7.58 6.00 -6.81
C ASP A 20 7.52 6.24 -5.32
N PHE A 21 7.05 7.40 -4.90
CA PHE A 21 7.01 7.69 -3.49
C PHE A 21 6.01 6.80 -2.76
N GLU A 22 4.96 6.35 -3.44
CA GLU A 22 4.02 5.43 -2.83
C GLU A 22 4.66 4.06 -2.65
N VAL A 23 5.39 3.61 -3.65
CA VAL A 23 6.07 2.33 -3.55
C VAL A 23 7.06 2.38 -2.39
N LYS A 24 7.80 3.46 -2.27
CA LYS A 24 8.73 3.61 -1.17
C LYS A 24 8.02 3.62 0.16
N TYR A 25 6.93 4.32 0.23
CA TYR A 25 6.16 4.40 1.47
C TYR A 25 5.69 3.00 1.90
N TRP A 26 5.10 2.27 0.97
CA TRP A 26 4.53 0.96 1.32
C TRP A 26 5.59 -0.08 1.61
N THR A 27 6.69 -0.09 0.87
CA THR A 27 7.75 -1.05 1.16
C THR A 27 8.33 -0.82 2.54
N LYS A 28 8.46 0.45 2.92
CA LYS A 28 8.98 0.76 4.22
C LYS A 28 7.97 0.45 5.30
N ALA A 29 6.73 0.82 5.10
CA ALA A 29 5.69 0.59 6.08
C ALA A 29 5.43 -0.89 6.31
N LEU A 30 5.53 -1.69 5.26
CA LEU A 30 5.27 -3.11 5.37
C LEU A 30 6.53 -3.94 5.61
N GLY A 31 7.70 -3.31 5.49
CA GLY A 31 8.95 -4.02 5.74
C GLY A 31 9.27 -5.05 4.68
N ILE A 32 8.96 -4.77 3.43
CA ILE A 32 9.20 -5.72 2.34
C ILE A 32 9.88 -5.02 1.19
N SER A 33 10.35 -5.79 0.23
CA SER A 33 11.02 -5.22 -0.93
C SER A 33 9.98 -4.80 -1.96
N ARG A 34 10.41 -4.03 -2.92
CA ARG A 34 9.54 -3.59 -4.00
C ARG A 34 8.99 -4.80 -4.77
N GLU A 35 9.83 -5.78 -4.99
CA GLU A 35 9.43 -6.98 -5.66
C GLU A 35 8.33 -7.72 -4.92
N GLU A 36 8.50 -7.80 -3.62
CA GLU A 36 7.50 -8.46 -2.81
C GLU A 36 6.18 -7.70 -2.81
N LEU A 37 6.27 -6.38 -2.80
CA LEU A 37 5.08 -5.57 -2.85
C LEU A 37 4.36 -5.79 -4.19
N GLN A 38 5.12 -5.82 -5.27
CA GLN A 38 4.54 -6.02 -6.59
C GLN A 38 3.85 -7.37 -6.68
N LYS A 39 4.47 -8.41 -6.14
CA LYS A 39 3.87 -9.73 -6.15
C LYS A 39 2.57 -9.77 -5.37
N ALA A 40 2.55 -9.13 -4.23
CA ALA A 40 1.35 -9.12 -3.41
C ALA A 40 0.22 -8.39 -4.12
N VAL A 41 0.54 -7.25 -4.73
CA VAL A 41 -0.46 -6.49 -5.46
C VAL A 41 -0.98 -7.27 -6.65
N ASP A 42 -0.10 -7.97 -7.34
CA ASP A 42 -0.51 -8.80 -8.47
C ASP A 42 -1.44 -9.93 -8.03
N LYS A 43 -1.23 -10.40 -6.83
CA LYS A 43 -2.01 -11.53 -6.34
C LYS A 43 -3.36 -11.11 -5.78
N VAL A 44 -3.40 -10.07 -4.97
CA VAL A 44 -4.63 -9.71 -4.28
C VAL A 44 -5.19 -8.34 -4.68
N GLY A 45 -4.51 -7.65 -5.56
CA GLY A 45 -4.99 -6.32 -5.97
C GLY A 45 -4.30 -5.24 -5.17
N ASN A 46 -4.66 -4.00 -5.45
CA ASN A 46 -3.99 -2.87 -4.83
C ASN A 46 -4.61 -2.37 -3.53
N SER A 47 -5.43 -3.18 -2.91
CA SER A 47 -6.02 -2.82 -1.63
C SER A 47 -4.96 -3.00 -0.54
N ALA A 48 -4.70 -1.97 0.23
CA ALA A 48 -3.72 -2.06 1.29
C ALA A 48 -4.11 -3.12 2.31
N ALA A 49 -5.38 -3.21 2.62
CA ALA A 49 -5.84 -4.20 3.59
C ALA A 49 -5.61 -5.62 3.06
N ALA A 50 -5.90 -5.84 1.79
CA ALA A 50 -5.72 -7.16 1.20
C ALA A 50 -4.24 -7.54 1.16
N VAL A 51 -3.38 -6.58 0.84
CA VAL A 51 -1.95 -6.82 0.78
C VAL A 51 -1.42 -7.15 2.17
N ARG A 52 -1.85 -6.42 3.18
CA ARG A 52 -1.41 -6.70 4.53
C ARG A 52 -1.82 -8.10 4.95
N LYS A 53 -3.02 -8.50 4.57
CA LYS A 53 -3.51 -9.79 4.92
C LYS A 53 -2.69 -10.87 4.23
N GLU A 54 -2.38 -10.66 2.98
CA GLU A 54 -1.59 -11.61 2.23
C GLU A 54 -0.20 -11.76 2.84
N LEU A 55 0.42 -10.68 3.25
CA LEU A 55 1.75 -10.73 3.81
C LEU A 55 1.78 -11.36 5.19
N ALA A 56 0.68 -11.27 5.91
CA ALA A 56 0.61 -11.85 7.24
C ALA A 56 0.31 -13.33 7.20
N ALA A 57 -0.14 -13.82 6.10
CA ALA A 57 -0.51 -15.24 5.99
C ALA A 57 0.73 -16.19 5.92
#